data_d14e3812c908e3604d0744545fc4842e
#
_entry.id   d14e3812c908e3604d0744545fc4842e
#
_cell.length_a   1.000
_cell.length_b   1.000
_cell.length_c   1.000
_cell.angle_alpha   90.00
_cell.angle_beta   90.00
_cell.angle_gamma   90.00
#
_symmetry.space_group_name_H-M   'P 1'
#
loop_
_entity.id
_entity.type
_entity.pdbx_description
1 polymer ?
#
loop_
_entity_poly.entity_id
_entity_poly.type
_entity_poly.pdbx_seq_one_letter_code
_entity_poly.pdbx_strand_id
1 'polypeptide(L)'
;MRALSQFAFCMVTILLCAGVTAGADLESAQHAYQQEDYAAALQDATALAEQGQAEAQVLLGRMYLTGRGVSKDPDTALKWFKAAAAQGNADGAFLLGAMYLLPRSDIPEGLRWVRLAAERGNQDAQLLLGQTYMEGLPELPRDPVQGGMWLRLAAKDNLPFYATQLAAAERVMSPEQRAQGKALAAAWQPQPGLAREASPSSSSCP
;
A
#
# COMPACT_ATOMS: atom_id res chain seq x y z
N MET A 1 74.53 10.12 -24.36
CA MET A 1 73.48 9.98 -25.36
C MET A 1 72.24 9.39 -24.68
N ARG A 2 71.17 10.19 -24.74
CA ARG A 2 69.75 9.81 -24.65
C ARG A 2 69.20 9.24 -23.34
N ALA A 3 68.60 10.18 -22.67
CA ALA A 3 67.48 10.10 -21.75
C ALA A 3 66.39 9.17 -22.23
N LEU A 4 65.87 8.33 -21.36
CA LEU A 4 64.53 7.75 -21.47
C LEU A 4 63.76 8.07 -20.18
N SER A 5 62.80 8.81 -20.41
CA SER A 5 61.79 9.39 -19.54
C SER A 5 61.11 8.32 -18.68
N GLN A 6 61.12 8.56 -17.40
CA GLN A 6 60.33 7.84 -16.40
C GLN A 6 58.94 8.50 -16.35
N PHE A 7 57.96 7.84 -16.91
CA PHE A 7 56.58 8.06 -16.54
C PHE A 7 56.29 7.23 -15.30
N ALA A 8 56.47 7.85 -14.14
CA ALA A 8 55.94 7.33 -12.91
C ALA A 8 54.45 7.54 -12.94
N PHE A 9 53.72 6.49 -13.28
CA PHE A 9 52.27 6.42 -13.14
C PHE A 9 51.96 6.22 -11.66
N CYS A 10 51.70 7.33 -11.00
CA CYS A 10 51.24 7.36 -9.63
C CYS A 10 49.81 6.80 -9.62
N MET A 11 49.70 5.48 -9.49
CA MET A 11 48.42 4.86 -9.11
C MET A 11 48.12 5.26 -7.69
N VAL A 12 47.35 6.32 -7.56
CA VAL A 12 46.63 6.60 -6.32
C VAL A 12 45.54 5.54 -6.22
N THR A 13 45.88 4.44 -5.57
CA THR A 13 44.89 3.51 -5.03
C THR A 13 44.08 4.27 -3.99
N ILE A 14 42.99 4.85 -4.45
CA ILE A 14 41.92 5.25 -3.55
C ILE A 14 41.39 3.93 -2.97
N LEU A 15 41.90 3.58 -1.80
CA LEU A 15 41.28 2.61 -0.93
C LEU A 15 39.97 3.25 -0.50
N LEU A 16 38.91 3.07 -1.32
CA LEU A 16 37.58 3.21 -0.81
C LEU A 16 37.48 2.17 0.32
N CYS A 17 37.62 2.62 1.55
CA CYS A 17 36.98 1.96 2.67
C CYS A 17 35.48 1.98 2.36
N ALA A 18 35.06 0.99 1.60
CA ALA A 18 33.69 0.55 1.65
C ALA A 18 33.51 0.03 3.09
N GLY A 19 33.24 0.96 4.02
CA GLY A 19 32.49 0.57 5.20
C GLY A 19 31.32 -0.24 4.63
N VAL A 20 31.26 -1.50 5.00
CA VAL A 20 30.03 -2.29 4.84
C VAL A 20 29.03 -1.59 5.74
N THR A 21 28.43 -0.53 5.25
CA THR A 21 27.11 -0.14 5.71
C THR A 21 26.27 -1.36 5.36
N ALA A 22 25.82 -2.09 6.35
CA ALA A 22 24.75 -3.05 6.15
C ALA A 22 23.75 -2.30 5.28
N GLY A 23 23.61 -2.72 4.02
CA GLY A 23 22.80 -1.98 3.07
C GLY A 23 21.41 -1.89 3.66
N ALA A 24 20.82 -0.69 3.62
CA ALA A 24 19.45 -0.53 4.05
C ALA A 24 18.62 -1.63 3.40
N ASP A 25 17.98 -2.46 4.20
CA ASP A 25 17.06 -3.47 3.73
C ASP A 25 15.69 -3.28 4.39
N LEU A 26 14.67 -3.71 3.69
CA LEU A 26 13.30 -3.48 4.13
C LEU A 26 12.97 -4.21 5.44
N GLU A 27 13.53 -5.39 5.63
CA GLU A 27 13.33 -6.18 6.85
C GLU A 27 13.92 -5.46 8.06
N SER A 28 15.14 -4.92 7.93
CA SER A 28 15.78 -4.08 8.95
C SER A 28 14.93 -2.87 9.30
N ALA A 29 14.46 -2.13 8.29
CA ALA A 29 13.61 -0.95 8.49
C ALA A 29 12.29 -1.30 9.22
N GLN A 30 11.65 -2.40 8.83
CA GLN A 30 10.42 -2.87 9.46
C GLN A 30 10.66 -3.36 10.88
N HIS A 31 11.74 -4.08 11.13
CA HIS A 31 12.13 -4.54 12.45
C HIS A 31 12.41 -3.36 13.39
N ALA A 32 13.22 -2.40 12.94
CA ALA A 32 13.50 -1.17 13.72
C ALA A 32 12.19 -0.43 14.07
N TYR A 33 11.26 -0.32 13.11
CA TYR A 33 9.95 0.28 13.36
C TYR A 33 9.13 -0.47 14.41
N GLN A 34 9.16 -1.81 14.41
CA GLN A 34 8.47 -2.64 15.39
C GLN A 34 9.10 -2.54 16.79
N GLN A 35 10.42 -2.35 16.87
CA GLN A 35 11.15 -2.11 18.11
C GLN A 35 11.07 -0.65 18.60
N GLU A 36 10.28 0.18 17.92
CA GLU A 36 10.12 1.61 18.20
C GLU A 36 11.41 2.42 18.00
N ASP A 37 12.45 1.85 17.40
CA ASP A 37 13.63 2.60 16.93
C ASP A 37 13.28 3.34 15.64
N TYR A 38 12.48 4.40 15.81
CA TYR A 38 11.99 5.17 14.67
C TYR A 38 13.09 5.96 13.94
N ALA A 39 14.23 6.20 14.61
CA ALA A 39 15.33 6.90 13.96
C ALA A 39 16.03 6.00 12.94
N ALA A 40 16.35 4.76 13.32
CA ALA A 40 16.91 3.77 12.40
C ALA A 40 15.91 3.42 11.30
N ALA A 41 14.64 3.16 11.66
CA ALA A 41 13.58 2.87 10.71
C ALA A 41 13.41 3.99 9.66
N LEU A 42 13.48 5.25 10.06
CA LEU A 42 13.36 6.40 9.17
C LEU A 42 14.52 6.46 8.18
N GLN A 43 15.74 6.26 8.66
CA GLN A 43 16.94 6.31 7.83
C GLN A 43 16.85 5.25 6.72
N ASP A 44 16.58 4.00 7.07
CA ASP A 44 16.51 2.89 6.13
C ASP A 44 15.30 3.02 5.20
N ALA A 45 14.12 3.32 5.75
CA ALA A 45 12.90 3.49 4.95
C ALA A 45 13.03 4.64 3.93
N THR A 46 13.70 5.75 4.31
CA THR A 46 13.91 6.87 3.39
C THR A 46 14.81 6.45 2.24
N ALA A 47 15.96 5.82 2.53
CA ALA A 47 16.90 5.40 1.50
C ALA A 47 16.26 4.42 0.50
N LEU A 48 15.45 3.47 0.99
CA LEU A 48 14.77 2.48 0.17
C LEU A 48 13.58 3.08 -0.62
N ALA A 49 12.83 3.98 0.00
CA ALA A 49 11.70 4.67 -0.66
C ALA A 49 12.17 5.58 -1.81
N GLU A 50 13.31 6.27 -1.64
CA GLU A 50 13.94 7.08 -2.68
C GLU A 50 14.47 6.22 -3.84
N GLN A 51 14.88 4.97 -3.56
CA GLN A 51 15.22 3.97 -4.59
C GLN A 51 13.99 3.39 -5.29
N GLY A 52 12.78 3.77 -4.88
CA GLY A 52 11.53 3.37 -5.49
C GLY A 52 10.93 2.08 -4.93
N GLN A 53 11.42 1.53 -3.81
CA GLN A 53 10.82 0.33 -3.22
C GLN A 53 9.42 0.66 -2.65
N ALA A 54 8.39 0.03 -3.19
CA ALA A 54 6.99 0.36 -2.87
C ALA A 54 6.64 0.10 -1.39
N GLU A 55 7.14 -0.98 -0.81
CA GLU A 55 6.91 -1.32 0.61
C GLU A 55 7.59 -0.31 1.54
N ALA A 56 8.79 0.16 1.18
CA ALA A 56 9.48 1.21 1.93
C ALA A 56 8.74 2.55 1.83
N GLN A 57 8.18 2.86 0.66
CA GLN A 57 7.32 4.03 0.48
C GLN A 57 6.07 3.95 1.37
N VAL A 58 5.46 2.77 1.52
CA VAL A 58 4.35 2.55 2.46
C VAL A 58 4.79 2.78 3.90
N LEU A 59 5.93 2.21 4.29
CA LEU A 59 6.46 2.38 5.65
C LEU A 59 6.75 3.86 5.95
N LEU A 60 7.45 4.55 5.06
CA LEU A 60 7.77 5.97 5.19
C LEU A 60 6.51 6.84 5.23
N GLY A 61 5.52 6.55 4.38
CA GLY A 61 4.22 7.20 4.41
C GLY A 61 3.49 7.03 5.75
N ARG A 62 3.53 5.84 6.34
CA ARG A 62 2.97 5.58 7.69
C ARG A 62 3.70 6.37 8.78
N MET A 63 5.02 6.51 8.69
CA MET A 63 5.81 7.30 9.63
C MET A 63 5.40 8.78 9.60
N TYR A 64 5.26 9.37 8.42
CA TYR A 64 4.75 10.73 8.25
C TYR A 64 3.29 10.89 8.70
N LEU A 65 2.42 9.91 8.42
CA LEU A 65 1.01 9.96 8.82
C LEU A 65 0.84 9.96 10.33
N THR A 66 1.66 9.17 11.03
CA THR A 66 1.57 8.97 12.49
C THR A 66 2.47 9.89 13.29
N GLY A 67 3.50 10.50 12.67
CA GLY A 67 4.50 11.31 13.35
C GLY A 67 5.55 10.49 14.10
N ARG A 68 5.83 9.25 13.65
CA ARG A 68 6.82 8.35 14.26
C ARG A 68 8.19 8.58 13.63
N GLY A 69 9.13 9.08 14.42
CA GLY A 69 10.49 9.43 13.97
C GLY A 69 10.58 10.72 13.14
N VAL A 70 9.45 11.28 12.71
CA VAL A 70 9.34 12.54 11.97
C VAL A 70 8.18 13.37 12.48
N SER A 71 8.15 14.65 12.17
CA SER A 71 6.95 15.47 12.38
C SER A 71 5.80 14.94 11.52
N LYS A 72 4.60 14.88 12.13
CA LYS A 72 3.39 14.43 11.43
C LYS A 72 3.12 15.32 10.22
N ASP A 73 3.05 14.73 9.03
CA ASP A 73 2.78 15.41 7.76
C ASP A 73 1.93 14.51 6.85
N PRO A 74 0.59 14.64 6.90
CA PRO A 74 -0.30 13.85 6.06
C PRO A 74 -0.13 14.09 4.56
N ASP A 75 0.30 15.29 4.15
CA ASP A 75 0.49 15.60 2.72
C ASP A 75 1.71 14.87 2.16
N THR A 76 2.78 14.77 2.93
CA THR A 76 3.94 13.95 2.57
C THR A 76 3.60 12.46 2.61
N ALA A 77 2.81 11.99 3.59
CA ALA A 77 2.32 10.62 3.62
C ALA A 77 1.52 10.28 2.35
N LEU A 78 0.61 11.18 1.93
CA LEU A 78 -0.19 11.02 0.70
C LEU A 78 0.68 10.84 -0.54
N LYS A 79 1.78 11.62 -0.67
CA LYS A 79 2.72 11.51 -1.78
C LYS A 79 3.38 10.13 -1.83
N TRP A 80 3.81 9.60 -0.69
CA TRP A 80 4.44 8.30 -0.60
C TRP A 80 3.45 7.16 -0.88
N PHE A 81 2.24 7.21 -0.33
CA PHE A 81 1.20 6.22 -0.64
C PHE A 81 0.83 6.24 -2.12
N LYS A 82 0.76 7.43 -2.75
CA LYS A 82 0.50 7.55 -4.18
C LYS A 82 1.62 6.93 -5.01
N ALA A 83 2.88 7.12 -4.61
CA ALA A 83 4.04 6.51 -5.29
C ALA A 83 3.99 4.97 -5.20
N ALA A 84 3.71 4.42 -4.03
CA ALA A 84 3.56 2.97 -3.84
C ALA A 84 2.37 2.40 -4.63
N ALA A 85 1.21 3.06 -4.58
CA ALA A 85 0.01 2.66 -5.31
C ALA A 85 0.21 2.64 -6.83
N ALA A 86 0.96 3.61 -7.36
CA ALA A 86 1.31 3.69 -8.78
C ALA A 86 2.17 2.51 -9.26
N GLN A 87 2.93 1.90 -8.35
CA GLN A 87 3.70 0.67 -8.61
C GLN A 87 2.88 -0.61 -8.44
N GLY A 88 1.61 -0.48 -8.08
CA GLY A 88 0.75 -1.64 -7.87
C GLY A 88 0.74 -2.19 -6.45
N ASN A 89 1.37 -1.52 -5.51
CA ASN A 89 1.34 -1.94 -4.11
C ASN A 89 -0.07 -1.80 -3.53
N ALA A 90 -0.62 -2.92 -3.04
CA ALA A 90 -2.00 -2.97 -2.55
C ALA A 90 -2.18 -2.20 -1.23
N ASP A 91 -1.18 -2.23 -0.34
CA ASP A 91 -1.23 -1.49 0.93
C ASP A 91 -1.14 0.02 0.69
N GLY A 92 -0.27 0.45 -0.24
CA GLY A 92 -0.19 1.85 -0.67
C GLY A 92 -1.51 2.33 -1.26
N ALA A 93 -2.16 1.54 -2.10
CA ALA A 93 -3.47 1.85 -2.67
C ALA A 93 -4.57 1.93 -1.59
N PHE A 94 -4.57 1.00 -0.62
CA PHE A 94 -5.52 1.02 0.49
C PHE A 94 -5.36 2.29 1.34
N LEU A 95 -4.13 2.61 1.75
CA LEU A 95 -3.85 3.78 2.59
C LEU A 95 -4.16 5.08 1.87
N LEU A 96 -3.86 5.16 0.57
CA LEU A 96 -4.25 6.28 -0.27
C LEU A 96 -5.77 6.44 -0.32
N GLY A 97 -6.49 5.35 -0.57
CA GLY A 97 -7.96 5.34 -0.56
C GLY A 97 -8.55 5.75 0.78
N ALA A 98 -8.00 5.23 1.87
CA ALA A 98 -8.43 5.58 3.23
C ALA A 98 -8.25 7.08 3.51
N MET A 99 -7.16 7.70 3.04
CA MET A 99 -6.96 9.15 3.18
C MET A 99 -7.97 9.97 2.39
N TYR A 100 -8.38 9.52 1.19
CA TYR A 100 -9.42 10.17 0.41
C TYR A 100 -10.84 10.00 1.01
N LEU A 101 -11.07 8.95 1.81
CA LEU A 101 -12.35 8.74 2.52
C LEU A 101 -12.48 9.54 3.82
N LEU A 102 -11.41 10.23 4.27
CA LEU A 102 -11.49 11.10 5.44
C LEU A 102 -12.42 12.30 5.19
N PRO A 103 -13.03 12.91 6.26
CA PRO A 103 -13.95 14.03 6.11
C PRO A 103 -13.33 15.19 5.31
N ARG A 104 -14.00 15.62 4.24
CA ARG A 104 -13.64 16.65 3.26
C ARG A 104 -12.85 16.17 2.04
N SER A 105 -12.70 14.88 1.87
CA SER A 105 -11.97 14.28 0.74
C SER A 105 -12.94 13.81 -0.35
N ASP A 106 -12.38 13.21 -1.36
CA ASP A 106 -13.09 12.73 -2.56
C ASP A 106 -13.52 11.28 -2.36
N ILE A 107 -14.80 11.05 -1.94
CA ILE A 107 -15.33 9.70 -1.70
C ILE A 107 -15.24 8.82 -2.97
N PRO A 108 -15.64 9.28 -4.17
CA PRO A 108 -15.48 8.50 -5.39
C PRO A 108 -14.02 8.05 -5.64
N GLU A 109 -13.07 8.96 -5.50
CA GLU A 109 -11.66 8.64 -5.67
C GLU A 109 -11.16 7.68 -4.59
N GLY A 110 -11.57 7.89 -3.33
CA GLY A 110 -11.24 6.99 -2.22
C GLY A 110 -11.75 5.56 -2.46
N LEU A 111 -13.01 5.41 -2.86
CA LEU A 111 -13.60 4.11 -3.20
C LEU A 111 -12.89 3.45 -4.39
N ARG A 112 -12.45 4.23 -5.38
CA ARG A 112 -11.68 3.70 -6.52
C ARG A 112 -10.37 3.06 -6.06
N TRP A 113 -9.61 3.73 -5.19
CA TRP A 113 -8.36 3.19 -4.64
C TRP A 113 -8.58 2.01 -3.71
N VAL A 114 -9.60 2.05 -2.85
CA VAL A 114 -9.97 0.92 -1.98
C VAL A 114 -10.36 -0.30 -2.82
N ARG A 115 -11.15 -0.11 -3.88
CA ARG A 115 -11.50 -1.22 -4.81
C ARG A 115 -10.26 -1.82 -5.45
N LEU A 116 -9.36 -0.98 -5.96
CA LEU A 116 -8.11 -1.44 -6.56
C LEU A 116 -7.25 -2.24 -5.57
N ALA A 117 -7.16 -1.79 -4.32
CA ALA A 117 -6.45 -2.52 -3.26
C ALA A 117 -7.12 -3.88 -2.94
N ALA A 118 -8.45 -3.91 -2.86
CA ALA A 118 -9.23 -5.13 -2.62
C ALA A 118 -9.05 -6.15 -3.75
N GLU A 119 -9.06 -5.72 -5.00
CA GLU A 119 -8.82 -6.52 -6.19
C GLU A 119 -7.39 -7.11 -6.23
N ARG A 120 -6.44 -6.45 -5.57
CA ARG A 120 -5.07 -6.93 -5.39
C ARG A 120 -4.86 -7.78 -4.14
N GLY A 121 -5.93 -8.05 -3.41
CA GLY A 121 -5.91 -8.96 -2.26
C GLY A 121 -5.60 -8.32 -0.92
N ASN A 122 -5.56 -6.98 -0.81
CA ASN A 122 -5.44 -6.33 0.49
C ASN A 122 -6.69 -6.62 1.34
N GLN A 123 -6.50 -7.28 2.49
CA GLN A 123 -7.59 -7.75 3.34
C GLN A 123 -8.39 -6.61 3.99
N ASP A 124 -7.71 -5.54 4.39
CA ASP A 124 -8.38 -4.38 5.00
C ASP A 124 -9.24 -3.64 3.97
N ALA A 125 -8.76 -3.55 2.73
CA ALA A 125 -9.53 -3.00 1.62
C ALA A 125 -10.75 -3.87 1.27
N GLN A 126 -10.58 -5.20 1.28
CA GLN A 126 -11.69 -6.14 1.08
C GLN A 126 -12.73 -6.02 2.20
N LEU A 127 -12.28 -5.89 3.45
CA LEU A 127 -13.16 -5.65 4.59
C LEU A 127 -13.94 -4.35 4.42
N LEU A 128 -13.24 -3.23 4.18
CA LEU A 128 -13.85 -1.91 4.03
C LEU A 128 -14.85 -1.88 2.88
N LEU A 129 -14.47 -2.42 1.73
CA LEU A 129 -15.35 -2.49 0.56
C LEU A 129 -16.57 -3.38 0.83
N GLY A 130 -16.37 -4.51 1.52
CA GLY A 130 -17.46 -5.39 1.92
C GLY A 130 -18.44 -4.72 2.86
N GLN A 131 -17.99 -4.03 3.89
CA GLN A 131 -18.83 -3.26 4.80
C GLN A 131 -19.57 -2.13 4.06
N THR A 132 -18.89 -1.42 3.17
CA THR A 132 -19.51 -0.36 2.38
C THR A 132 -20.64 -0.90 1.50
N TYR A 133 -20.49 -2.07 0.86
CA TYR A 133 -21.59 -2.70 0.11
C TYR A 133 -22.73 -3.20 1.02
N MET A 134 -22.44 -3.63 2.26
CA MET A 134 -23.49 -4.04 3.20
C MET A 134 -24.35 -2.86 3.66
N GLU A 135 -23.74 -1.69 3.85
CA GLU A 135 -24.41 -0.47 4.34
C GLU A 135 -25.00 0.35 3.18
N GLY A 136 -24.23 0.53 2.12
CA GLY A 136 -24.51 1.40 0.98
C GLY A 136 -24.06 2.83 1.23
N LEU A 137 -23.64 3.49 0.15
CA LEU A 137 -23.37 4.93 0.08
C LEU A 137 -24.04 5.48 -1.19
N PRO A 138 -24.26 6.80 -1.30
CA PRO A 138 -24.79 7.38 -2.55
C PRO A 138 -23.99 6.99 -3.78
N GLU A 139 -22.66 6.94 -3.66
CA GLU A 139 -21.71 6.58 -4.71
C GLU A 139 -21.55 5.07 -4.90
N LEU A 140 -21.98 4.26 -3.92
CA LEU A 140 -21.89 2.80 -3.94
C LEU A 140 -23.16 2.21 -3.32
N PRO A 141 -24.21 1.93 -4.12
CA PRO A 141 -25.47 1.39 -3.63
C PRO A 141 -25.29 0.10 -2.85
N ARG A 142 -26.18 -0.12 -1.87
CA ARG A 142 -26.20 -1.33 -1.06
C ARG A 142 -26.34 -2.58 -1.93
N ASP A 143 -25.40 -3.50 -1.77
CA ASP A 143 -25.42 -4.83 -2.41
C ASP A 143 -24.90 -5.89 -1.43
N PRO A 144 -25.79 -6.58 -0.69
CA PRO A 144 -25.38 -7.60 0.27
C PRO A 144 -24.63 -8.78 -0.35
N VAL A 145 -24.85 -9.07 -1.63
CA VAL A 145 -24.15 -10.18 -2.32
C VAL A 145 -22.69 -9.81 -2.54
N GLN A 146 -22.42 -8.63 -3.07
CA GLN A 146 -21.06 -8.10 -3.20
C GLN A 146 -20.41 -7.89 -1.82
N GLY A 147 -21.14 -7.35 -0.86
CA GLY A 147 -20.67 -7.20 0.52
C GLY A 147 -20.21 -8.53 1.11
N GLY A 148 -21.06 -9.56 1.02
CA GLY A 148 -20.74 -10.91 1.49
C GLY A 148 -19.56 -11.56 0.75
N MET A 149 -19.40 -11.30 -0.55
CA MET A 149 -18.26 -11.75 -1.34
C MET A 149 -16.95 -11.15 -0.79
N TRP A 150 -16.87 -9.81 -0.67
CA TRP A 150 -15.66 -9.13 -0.22
C TRP A 150 -15.30 -9.46 1.22
N LEU A 151 -16.28 -9.52 2.14
CA LEU A 151 -16.05 -9.94 3.53
C LEU A 151 -15.55 -11.39 3.62
N ARG A 152 -15.99 -12.28 2.74
CA ARG A 152 -15.50 -13.65 2.69
C ARG A 152 -14.06 -13.73 2.20
N LEU A 153 -13.69 -12.91 1.23
CA LEU A 153 -12.30 -12.81 0.76
C LEU A 153 -11.39 -12.26 1.87
N ALA A 154 -11.83 -11.23 2.59
CA ALA A 154 -11.10 -10.71 3.76
C ALA A 154 -10.91 -11.76 4.86
N ALA A 155 -11.89 -12.66 5.04
CA ALA A 155 -11.87 -13.69 6.08
C ALA A 155 -11.17 -15.00 5.65
N LYS A 156 -10.56 -15.07 4.47
CA LYS A 156 -9.98 -16.30 3.90
C LYS A 156 -8.96 -17.00 4.81
N ASP A 157 -8.18 -16.22 5.56
CA ASP A 157 -7.11 -16.72 6.42
C ASP A 157 -7.60 -17.03 7.86
N ASN A 158 -8.92 -17.04 8.08
CA ASN A 158 -9.58 -17.34 9.36
C ASN A 158 -9.09 -16.48 10.55
N LEU A 159 -8.59 -15.29 10.31
CA LEU A 159 -8.25 -14.38 11.39
C LEU A 159 -9.54 -13.96 12.12
N PRO A 160 -9.60 -14.07 13.47
CA PRO A 160 -10.84 -13.92 14.25
C PRO A 160 -11.58 -12.61 13.98
N PHE A 161 -10.86 -11.53 13.76
CA PHE A 161 -11.44 -10.21 13.47
C PHE A 161 -12.27 -10.24 12.18
N TYR A 162 -11.69 -10.69 11.05
CA TYR A 162 -12.40 -10.73 9.76
C TYR A 162 -13.52 -11.77 9.75
N ALA A 163 -13.30 -12.92 10.39
CA ALA A 163 -14.33 -13.95 10.54
C ALA A 163 -15.56 -13.42 11.30
N THR A 164 -15.36 -12.62 12.34
CA THR A 164 -16.44 -11.98 13.10
C THR A 164 -17.23 -11.00 12.22
N GLN A 165 -16.57 -10.21 11.40
CA GLN A 165 -17.23 -9.26 10.48
C GLN A 165 -18.07 -10.00 9.43
N LEU A 166 -17.54 -11.08 8.85
CA LEU A 166 -18.29 -11.93 7.93
C LEU A 166 -19.53 -12.52 8.60
N ALA A 167 -19.37 -13.10 9.80
CA ALA A 167 -20.49 -13.70 10.54
C ALA A 167 -21.58 -12.68 10.88
N ALA A 168 -21.20 -11.45 11.21
CA ALA A 168 -22.15 -10.36 11.46
C ALA A 168 -22.95 -10.01 10.19
N ALA A 169 -22.28 -9.89 9.05
CA ALA A 169 -22.92 -9.63 7.76
C ALA A 169 -23.87 -10.79 7.34
N GLU A 170 -23.45 -12.03 7.52
CA GLU A 170 -24.26 -13.21 7.16
C GLU A 170 -25.56 -13.36 7.96
N ARG A 171 -25.64 -12.79 9.17
CA ARG A 171 -26.87 -12.79 9.98
C ARG A 171 -27.99 -11.95 9.36
N VAL A 172 -27.65 -10.94 8.59
CA VAL A 172 -28.62 -10.02 7.96
C VAL A 172 -28.86 -10.32 6.49
N MET A 173 -28.16 -11.29 5.93
CA MET A 173 -28.32 -11.75 4.53
C MET A 173 -29.30 -12.90 4.43
N SER A 174 -30.06 -12.97 3.32
CA SER A 174 -30.87 -14.15 3.00
C SER A 174 -29.98 -15.38 2.69
N PRO A 175 -30.50 -16.61 2.79
CA PRO A 175 -29.77 -17.82 2.39
C PRO A 175 -29.25 -17.74 0.95
N GLU A 176 -30.05 -17.19 0.04
CA GLU A 176 -29.73 -17.03 -1.39
C GLU A 176 -28.58 -16.03 -1.58
N GLN A 177 -28.64 -14.89 -0.88
CA GLN A 177 -27.56 -13.88 -0.93
C GLN A 177 -26.24 -14.45 -0.41
N ARG A 178 -26.27 -15.22 0.69
CA ARG A 178 -25.07 -15.90 1.22
C ARG A 178 -24.49 -16.90 0.23
N ALA A 179 -25.35 -17.68 -0.41
CA ALA A 179 -24.93 -18.67 -1.43
C ALA A 179 -24.30 -17.99 -2.64
N GLN A 180 -24.90 -16.90 -3.15
CA GLN A 180 -24.37 -16.13 -4.26
C GLN A 180 -23.02 -15.47 -3.90
N GLY A 181 -22.92 -14.79 -2.75
CA GLY A 181 -21.66 -14.18 -2.29
C GLY A 181 -20.53 -15.21 -2.11
N LYS A 182 -20.88 -16.43 -1.61
CA LYS A 182 -19.93 -17.54 -1.52
C LYS A 182 -19.44 -18.02 -2.89
N ALA A 183 -20.33 -18.13 -3.85
CA ALA A 183 -19.99 -18.55 -5.21
C ALA A 183 -19.08 -17.52 -5.90
N LEU A 184 -19.40 -16.22 -5.76
CA LEU A 184 -18.55 -15.14 -6.29
C LEU A 184 -17.16 -15.13 -5.65
N ALA A 185 -17.07 -15.29 -4.34
CA ALA A 185 -15.78 -15.35 -3.64
C ALA A 185 -14.94 -16.56 -4.08
N ALA A 186 -15.57 -17.72 -4.32
CA ALA A 186 -14.87 -18.92 -4.80
C ALA A 186 -14.34 -18.79 -6.23
N ALA A 187 -15.02 -18.01 -7.07
CA ALA A 187 -14.62 -17.74 -8.45
C ALA A 187 -13.60 -16.58 -8.58
N TRP A 188 -13.43 -15.81 -7.51
CA TRP A 188 -12.58 -14.63 -7.56
C TRP A 188 -11.10 -14.98 -7.60
N GLN A 189 -10.34 -14.22 -8.38
CA GLN A 189 -8.88 -14.27 -8.41
C GLN A 189 -8.29 -12.86 -8.33
N PRO A 190 -7.17 -12.67 -7.61
CA PRO A 190 -6.48 -11.39 -7.57
C PRO A 190 -6.13 -10.93 -8.98
N GLN A 191 -6.30 -9.65 -9.26
CA GLN A 191 -5.97 -9.04 -10.54
C GLN A 191 -4.53 -8.48 -10.47
N PRO A 192 -3.50 -9.18 -10.94
CA PRO A 192 -2.17 -8.61 -11.03
C PRO A 192 -2.12 -7.66 -12.22
N GLY A 193 -1.82 -6.38 -12.01
CA GLY A 193 -1.27 -5.55 -13.08
C GLY A 193 -2.07 -4.37 -13.62
N LEU A 194 -3.11 -3.86 -12.95
CA LEU A 194 -3.79 -2.61 -13.39
C LEU A 194 -3.09 -1.33 -12.91
N ALA A 195 -1.76 -1.31 -12.87
CA ALA A 195 -1.00 -0.12 -12.48
C ALA A 195 -1.06 1.02 -13.53
N ARG A 196 -1.58 0.79 -14.75
CA ARG A 196 -1.49 1.75 -15.86
C ARG A 196 -2.71 2.62 -16.11
N GLU A 197 -3.88 2.34 -15.52
CA GLU A 197 -5.11 3.09 -15.83
C GLU A 197 -5.46 4.20 -14.84
N ALA A 198 -4.62 4.45 -13.82
CA ALA A 198 -4.85 5.46 -12.81
C ALA A 198 -4.21 6.83 -13.10
N SER A 199 -3.79 7.09 -14.32
CA SER A 199 -3.44 8.46 -14.73
C SER A 199 -4.70 9.25 -15.00
N PRO A 200 -4.93 10.40 -14.35
CA PRO A 200 -6.02 11.28 -14.72
C PRO A 200 -5.80 11.69 -16.17
N SER A 201 -6.80 11.47 -17.02
CA SER A 201 -6.84 12.04 -18.34
C SER A 201 -6.59 13.55 -18.21
N SER A 202 -5.47 14.01 -18.72
CA SER A 202 -5.25 15.43 -18.93
C SER A 202 -6.36 15.92 -19.85
N SER A 203 -7.45 16.43 -19.26
CA SER A 203 -8.40 17.25 -19.99
C SER A 203 -7.65 18.50 -20.42
N SER A 204 -7.14 18.45 -21.66
CA SER A 204 -6.78 19.65 -22.40
C SER A 204 -7.98 20.60 -22.35
N CYS A 205 -7.82 21.69 -21.61
CA CYS A 205 -8.68 22.85 -21.76
C CYS A 205 -8.35 23.53 -23.10
N PRO A 206 -9.35 23.94 -23.88
CA PRO A 206 -9.16 24.68 -25.11
C PRO A 206 -8.61 26.09 -24.89
#